data_9e007e21aa52d26ddad9326ad024ff7b
#
_entry.id   9e007e21aa52d26ddad9326ad024ff7b
#
_cell.length_a   1.000
_cell.length_b   1.000
_cell.length_c   1.000
_cell.angle_alpha   90.00
_cell.angle_beta   90.00
_cell.angle_gamma   90.00
#
_symmetry.space_group_name_H-M   'P 1'
#
loop_
_entity.id
_entity.type
_entity.pdbx_description
1 polymer ?
#
loop_
_entity_poly.entity_id
_entity_poly.type
_entity_poly.pdbx_seq_one_letter_code
_entity_poly.pdbx_strand_id
1 'polypeptide(L)'
;MTMNELKKAFAAKLLNIKAIKLQPENPFTWASGWKSPFYCDNRKTLSYPTLRSFVKLELAHAVLEHFPEATAVAGVATGAIAQGALVADELNLPFCYVRSKPKDHGMQNLIEGTLPEGAKVVVVEDLISTGGSSLKAVDALRKAGFEVVGMVASYTYGFPIAEQAFREAGVRLVTLTDYEHVVAQARETGYIKEEDVEVLHAWRKDPAIWKK
;
A
#
# COMPACT_ATOMS: atom_id res chain seq x y z
N MET A 1 15.89 2.69 -14.12
CA MET A 1 16.05 2.81 -12.63
C MET A 1 15.91 1.41 -12.05
N THR A 2 16.82 0.96 -11.22
CA THR A 2 16.68 -0.33 -10.53
C THR A 2 15.57 -0.27 -9.47
N MET A 3 15.00 -1.41 -9.08
CA MET A 3 13.99 -1.45 -8.02
C MET A 3 14.49 -0.85 -6.70
N ASN A 4 15.76 -1.04 -6.36
CA ASN A 4 16.35 -0.46 -5.14
C ASN A 4 16.46 1.07 -5.23
N GLU A 5 16.83 1.61 -6.40
CA GLU A 5 16.86 3.07 -6.63
C GLU A 5 15.46 3.67 -6.58
N LEU A 6 14.45 2.99 -7.14
CA LEU A 6 13.05 3.39 -7.06
C LEU A 6 12.58 3.48 -5.60
N LYS A 7 12.82 2.43 -4.82
CA LYS A 7 12.44 2.37 -3.40
C LYS A 7 13.04 3.52 -2.60
N LYS A 8 14.33 3.80 -2.78
CA LYS A 8 15.02 4.93 -2.14
C LYS A 8 14.44 6.28 -2.58
N ALA A 9 14.27 6.48 -3.89
CA ALA A 9 13.75 7.72 -4.43
C ALA A 9 12.32 8.02 -3.94
N PHE A 10 11.47 7.00 -3.86
CA PHE A 10 10.11 7.18 -3.37
C PHE A 10 10.08 7.42 -1.86
N ALA A 11 10.89 6.71 -1.07
CA ALA A 11 11.06 6.95 0.36
C ALA A 11 11.45 8.41 0.65
N ALA A 12 12.43 8.96 -0.08
CA ALA A 12 12.82 10.36 0.04
C ALA A 12 11.67 11.34 -0.24
N LYS A 13 10.87 11.06 -1.28
CA LYS A 13 9.70 11.89 -1.63
C LYS A 13 8.63 11.87 -0.54
N LEU A 14 8.35 10.70 0.05
CA LEU A 14 7.37 10.56 1.14
C LEU A 14 7.80 11.29 2.41
N LEU A 15 9.09 11.25 2.77
CA LEU A 15 9.65 12.00 3.88
C LEU A 15 9.57 13.51 3.63
N ASN A 16 9.94 13.97 2.43
CA ASN A 16 9.95 15.38 2.07
C ASN A 16 8.57 16.04 2.20
N ILE A 17 7.50 15.40 1.71
CA ILE A 17 6.13 15.92 1.83
C ILE A 17 5.49 15.63 3.20
N LYS A 18 6.24 15.03 4.12
CA LYS A 18 5.77 14.59 5.44
C LYS A 18 4.54 13.65 5.35
N ALA A 19 4.45 12.85 4.30
CA ALA A 19 3.53 11.72 4.22
C ALA A 19 3.94 10.65 5.21
N ILE A 20 5.24 10.46 5.39
CA ILE A 20 5.82 9.67 6.48
C ILE A 20 6.44 10.60 7.50
N LYS A 21 6.20 10.31 8.78
CA LYS A 21 6.77 11.00 9.93
C LYS A 21 7.35 9.98 10.89
N LEU A 22 8.55 10.24 11.38
CA LEU A 22 9.26 9.42 12.36
C LEU A 22 9.41 10.23 13.64
N GLN A 23 8.90 9.73 14.76
CA GLN A 23 8.92 10.37 16.08
C GLN A 23 9.20 9.33 17.19
N PRO A 24 10.44 8.83 17.30
CA PRO A 24 10.80 7.80 18.29
C PRO A 24 10.62 8.25 19.72
N GLU A 25 10.93 9.52 20.01
CA GLU A 25 10.82 10.09 21.37
C GLU A 25 9.37 10.36 21.77
N ASN A 26 8.53 10.83 20.81
CA ASN A 26 7.12 11.18 21.07
C ASN A 26 6.19 10.41 20.10
N PRO A 27 5.95 9.11 20.35
CA PRO A 27 5.24 8.24 19.43
C PRO A 27 3.78 8.61 19.24
N PHE A 28 3.27 8.35 18.04
CA PHE A 28 1.85 8.45 17.71
C PHE A 28 1.05 7.36 18.41
N THR A 29 -0.25 7.58 18.59
CA THR A 29 -1.18 6.53 18.99
C THR A 29 -2.08 6.21 17.79
N TRP A 30 -2.03 4.97 17.31
CA TRP A 30 -2.89 4.51 16.23
C TRP A 30 -4.32 4.27 16.71
N ALA A 31 -5.27 4.17 15.77
CA ALA A 31 -6.67 3.86 16.07
C ALA A 31 -6.86 2.51 16.80
N SER A 32 -5.92 1.58 16.64
CA SER A 32 -5.84 0.32 17.39
C SER A 32 -5.43 0.48 18.85
N GLY A 33 -5.02 1.69 19.27
CA GLY A 33 -4.42 1.97 20.58
C GLY A 33 -2.90 1.71 20.66
N TRP A 34 -2.30 1.16 19.62
CA TRP A 34 -0.86 0.91 19.59
C TRP A 34 -0.06 2.21 19.55
N LYS A 35 1.04 2.23 20.30
CA LYS A 35 2.05 3.29 20.18
C LYS A 35 2.92 3.00 18.96
N SER A 36 3.20 4.04 18.18
CA SER A 36 4.03 3.92 16.99
C SER A 36 4.95 5.13 16.83
N PRO A 37 6.27 4.91 16.66
CA PRO A 37 7.20 5.98 16.30
C PRO A 37 7.09 6.39 14.84
N PHE A 38 6.21 5.70 14.08
CA PHE A 38 6.04 5.80 12.64
C PHE A 38 4.60 6.14 12.30
N TYR A 39 4.40 7.14 11.44
CA TYR A 39 3.10 7.48 10.87
C TYR A 39 3.22 7.60 9.36
N CYS A 40 2.30 7.00 8.63
CA CYS A 40 2.24 7.04 7.17
C CYS A 40 0.84 7.42 6.69
N ASP A 41 0.78 8.43 5.81
CA ASP A 41 -0.44 8.84 5.09
C ASP A 41 -0.09 9.09 3.62
N ASN A 42 -0.11 8.03 2.83
CA ASN A 42 0.21 8.07 1.41
C ASN A 42 -0.79 8.89 0.58
N ARG A 43 -2.00 9.14 1.09
CA ARG A 43 -3.02 9.97 0.43
C ARG A 43 -2.53 11.39 0.18
N LYS A 44 -1.55 11.87 0.96
CA LYS A 44 -0.90 13.15 0.73
C LYS A 44 -0.24 13.26 -0.63
N THR A 45 0.21 12.15 -1.21
CA THR A 45 0.80 12.14 -2.57
C THR A 45 -0.15 12.68 -3.62
N LEU A 46 -1.47 12.55 -3.42
CA LEU A 46 -2.51 13.03 -4.32
C LEU A 46 -2.49 14.56 -4.48
N SER A 47 -2.09 15.29 -3.43
CA SER A 47 -2.05 16.75 -3.40
C SER A 47 -0.84 17.36 -4.12
N TYR A 48 0.14 16.55 -4.50
CA TYR A 48 1.36 16.99 -5.18
C TYR A 48 1.37 16.45 -6.63
N PRO A 49 1.02 17.25 -7.64
CA PRO A 49 0.79 16.76 -9.02
C PRO A 49 1.95 15.93 -9.57
N THR A 50 3.18 16.40 -9.43
CA THR A 50 4.37 15.68 -9.91
C THR A 50 4.55 14.33 -9.19
N LEU A 51 4.34 14.30 -7.87
CA LEU A 51 4.46 13.07 -7.09
C LEU A 51 3.30 12.11 -7.36
N ARG A 52 2.08 12.64 -7.51
CA ARG A 52 0.92 11.86 -7.92
C ARG A 52 1.15 11.16 -9.26
N SER A 53 1.69 11.90 -10.25
CA SER A 53 2.07 11.32 -11.55
C SER A 53 3.17 10.28 -11.43
N PHE A 54 4.18 10.53 -10.59
CA PHE A 54 5.22 9.56 -10.31
C PHE A 54 4.64 8.25 -9.75
N VAL A 55 3.80 8.32 -8.71
CA VAL A 55 3.19 7.13 -8.10
C VAL A 55 2.31 6.39 -9.10
N LYS A 56 1.50 7.11 -9.90
CA LYS A 56 0.68 6.53 -10.97
C LYS A 56 1.55 5.72 -11.95
N LEU A 57 2.61 6.34 -12.48
CA LEU A 57 3.46 5.72 -13.49
C LEU A 57 4.23 4.52 -12.94
N GLU A 58 4.77 4.62 -11.73
CA GLU A 58 5.54 3.51 -11.15
C GLU A 58 4.65 2.33 -10.74
N LEU A 59 3.41 2.58 -10.27
CA LEU A 59 2.45 1.49 -10.05
C LEU A 59 2.02 0.85 -11.37
N ALA A 60 1.76 1.64 -12.41
CA ALA A 60 1.45 1.12 -13.74
C ALA A 60 2.60 0.30 -14.34
N HIS A 61 3.84 0.77 -14.21
CA HIS A 61 5.06 0.02 -14.56
C HIS A 61 5.12 -1.32 -13.82
N ALA A 62 4.90 -1.31 -12.49
CA ALA A 62 4.90 -2.52 -11.69
C ALA A 62 3.83 -3.54 -12.15
N VAL A 63 2.67 -3.05 -12.59
CA VAL A 63 1.63 -3.93 -13.19
C VAL A 63 2.12 -4.54 -14.48
N LEU A 64 2.65 -3.74 -15.42
CA LEU A 64 3.14 -4.25 -16.71
C LEU A 64 4.29 -5.23 -16.57
N GLU A 65 5.19 -5.01 -15.60
CA GLU A 65 6.36 -5.87 -15.39
C GLU A 65 6.02 -7.19 -14.68
N HIS A 66 5.11 -7.13 -13.70
CA HIS A 66 4.89 -8.27 -12.81
C HIS A 66 3.56 -8.99 -13.01
N PHE A 67 2.59 -8.34 -13.66
CA PHE A 67 1.22 -8.82 -13.91
C PHE A 67 0.74 -8.46 -15.32
N PRO A 68 1.52 -8.77 -16.38
CA PRO A 68 1.21 -8.37 -17.75
C PRO A 68 -0.11 -8.98 -18.27
N GLU A 69 -0.62 -10.02 -17.62
CA GLU A 69 -1.90 -10.65 -17.93
C GLU A 69 -3.12 -9.90 -17.33
N ALA A 70 -2.91 -8.86 -16.52
CA ALA A 70 -4.01 -8.09 -15.94
C ALA A 70 -4.89 -7.43 -17.01
N THR A 71 -6.20 -7.63 -16.91
CA THR A 71 -7.19 -7.05 -17.81
C THR A 71 -8.11 -6.04 -17.12
N ALA A 72 -7.96 -5.85 -15.81
CA ALA A 72 -8.71 -4.89 -15.01
C ALA A 72 -7.93 -4.50 -13.76
N VAL A 73 -8.29 -3.36 -13.18
CA VAL A 73 -7.70 -2.83 -11.95
C VAL A 73 -8.78 -2.69 -10.87
N ALA A 74 -8.44 -3.06 -9.62
CA ALA A 74 -9.31 -2.83 -8.47
C ALA A 74 -8.57 -2.05 -7.38
N GLY A 75 -9.12 -0.90 -6.95
CA GLY A 75 -8.58 -0.13 -5.84
C GLY A 75 -9.15 -0.58 -4.49
N VAL A 76 -8.35 -0.63 -3.44
CA VAL A 76 -8.85 -0.90 -2.08
C VAL A 76 -9.32 0.40 -1.44
N ALA A 77 -10.58 0.44 -1.03
CA ALA A 77 -11.13 1.62 -0.37
C ALA A 77 -10.57 1.76 1.07
N THR A 78 -10.29 2.99 1.48
CA THR A 78 -10.52 4.25 0.79
C THR A 78 -9.24 4.80 0.16
N GLY A 79 -8.07 4.46 0.70
CA GLY A 79 -6.78 5.08 0.38
C GLY A 79 -6.36 4.90 -1.07
N ALA A 80 -6.67 3.73 -1.64
CA ALA A 80 -6.23 3.39 -2.99
C ALA A 80 -7.28 3.59 -4.10
N ILE A 81 -8.45 4.15 -3.80
CA ILE A 81 -9.45 4.42 -4.86
C ILE A 81 -8.87 5.35 -5.93
N ALA A 82 -8.35 6.50 -5.49
CA ALA A 82 -7.81 7.49 -6.43
C ALA A 82 -6.59 6.98 -7.19
N GLN A 83 -5.64 6.34 -6.49
CA GLN A 83 -4.44 5.78 -7.14
C GLN A 83 -4.81 4.64 -8.10
N GLY A 84 -5.74 3.74 -7.70
CA GLY A 84 -6.22 2.66 -8.57
C GLY A 84 -6.88 3.19 -9.84
N ALA A 85 -7.71 4.22 -9.73
CA ALA A 85 -8.34 4.84 -10.90
C ALA A 85 -7.30 5.48 -11.82
N LEU A 86 -6.28 6.15 -11.27
CA LEU A 86 -5.19 6.74 -12.06
C LEU A 86 -4.33 5.67 -12.76
N VAL A 87 -4.08 4.53 -12.10
CA VAL A 87 -3.36 3.40 -12.71
C VAL A 87 -4.20 2.77 -13.83
N ALA A 88 -5.49 2.59 -13.61
CA ALA A 88 -6.40 2.05 -14.63
C ALA A 88 -6.47 2.96 -15.86
N ASP A 89 -6.53 4.29 -15.65
CA ASP A 89 -6.48 5.30 -16.71
C ASP A 89 -5.18 5.21 -17.53
N GLU A 90 -4.03 5.13 -16.85
CA GLU A 90 -2.72 5.00 -17.49
C GLU A 90 -2.59 3.72 -18.33
N LEU A 91 -3.15 2.62 -17.83
CA LEU A 91 -3.12 1.32 -18.51
C LEU A 91 -4.26 1.12 -19.51
N ASN A 92 -5.21 2.07 -19.59
CA ASN A 92 -6.45 1.96 -20.37
C ASN A 92 -7.22 0.66 -20.05
N LEU A 93 -7.34 0.34 -18.73
CA LEU A 93 -8.04 -0.85 -18.24
C LEU A 93 -9.32 -0.47 -17.47
N PRO A 94 -10.35 -1.35 -17.48
CA PRO A 94 -11.52 -1.22 -16.62
C PRO A 94 -11.14 -1.11 -15.15
N PHE A 95 -11.93 -0.33 -14.39
CA PHE A 95 -11.68 -0.07 -12.97
C PHE A 95 -12.91 -0.36 -12.12
N CYS A 96 -12.67 -0.95 -10.96
CA CYS A 96 -13.59 -0.99 -9.83
C CYS A 96 -12.87 -0.66 -8.53
N TYR A 97 -13.60 -0.48 -7.42
CA TYR A 97 -12.97 -0.45 -6.10
C TYR A 97 -13.74 -1.31 -5.10
N VAL A 98 -13.02 -1.79 -4.08
CA VAL A 98 -13.58 -2.69 -3.08
C VAL A 98 -13.68 -1.96 -1.75
N ARG A 99 -14.89 -1.90 -1.19
CA ARG A 99 -15.21 -1.25 0.08
C ARG A 99 -14.79 -2.12 1.26
N SER A 100 -14.47 -1.47 2.37
CA SER A 100 -14.15 -2.16 3.64
C SER A 100 -15.39 -2.76 4.34
N LYS A 101 -16.59 -2.22 4.02
CA LYS A 101 -17.87 -2.66 4.58
C LYS A 101 -18.95 -2.65 3.49
N PRO A 102 -19.95 -3.58 3.56
CA PRO A 102 -21.11 -3.56 2.69
C PRO A 102 -21.92 -2.24 2.82
N LYS A 103 -22.80 -1.97 1.86
CA LYS A 103 -23.80 -0.89 1.97
C LYS A 103 -24.85 -1.28 3.01
N ASP A 104 -25.32 -0.30 3.77
CA ASP A 104 -26.40 -0.52 4.74
C ASP A 104 -27.76 -0.79 4.07
N HIS A 105 -27.90 -0.38 2.79
CA HIS A 105 -29.12 -0.52 1.99
C HIS A 105 -28.80 -1.00 0.58
N GLY A 106 -29.69 -1.81 -0.01
CA GLY A 106 -29.58 -2.36 -1.36
C GLY A 106 -28.83 -3.70 -1.43
N MET A 107 -28.28 -4.03 -2.60
CA MET A 107 -27.42 -5.22 -2.73
C MET A 107 -26.17 -5.05 -1.85
N GLN A 108 -25.93 -6.00 -0.94
CA GLN A 108 -24.78 -6.02 -0.03
C GLN A 108 -23.49 -6.33 -0.79
N ASN A 109 -23.17 -5.51 -1.79
CA ASN A 109 -21.98 -5.67 -2.61
C ASN A 109 -20.84 -4.82 -2.04
N LEU A 110 -19.65 -5.42 -1.94
CA LEU A 110 -18.42 -4.73 -1.58
C LEU A 110 -17.76 -4.05 -2.76
N ILE A 111 -18.06 -4.48 -3.99
CA ILE A 111 -17.43 -4.02 -5.22
C ILE A 111 -18.29 -2.93 -5.84
N GLU A 112 -17.68 -1.78 -6.11
CA GLU A 112 -18.27 -0.64 -6.80
C GLU A 112 -17.65 -0.49 -8.19
N GLY A 113 -18.49 -0.41 -9.20
CA GLY A 113 -18.12 -0.50 -10.61
C GLY A 113 -18.44 -1.87 -11.18
N THR A 114 -18.24 -2.03 -12.48
CA THR A 114 -18.50 -3.26 -13.21
C THR A 114 -17.25 -3.66 -13.99
N LEU A 115 -16.84 -4.90 -13.87
CA LEU A 115 -15.75 -5.48 -14.64
C LEU A 115 -16.30 -6.55 -15.61
N PRO A 116 -15.62 -6.80 -16.74
CA PRO A 116 -15.95 -7.92 -17.62
C PRO A 116 -15.92 -9.26 -16.90
N GLU A 117 -16.77 -10.20 -17.29
CA GLU A 117 -16.78 -11.55 -16.77
C GLU A 117 -15.40 -12.23 -17.01
N GLY A 118 -14.89 -12.93 -16.01
CA GLY A 118 -13.57 -13.58 -16.06
C GLY A 118 -12.39 -12.62 -16.10
N ALA A 119 -12.58 -11.34 -15.74
CA ALA A 119 -11.48 -10.39 -15.73
C ALA A 119 -10.34 -10.84 -14.79
N LYS A 120 -9.11 -10.67 -15.27
CA LYS A 120 -7.89 -10.85 -14.52
C LYS A 120 -7.54 -9.53 -13.81
N VAL A 121 -7.74 -9.48 -12.51
CA VAL A 121 -7.71 -8.24 -11.74
C VAL A 121 -6.39 -8.10 -11.01
N VAL A 122 -5.67 -7.00 -11.23
CA VAL A 122 -4.60 -6.54 -10.34
C VAL A 122 -5.18 -5.58 -9.30
N VAL A 123 -4.83 -5.79 -8.04
CA VAL A 123 -5.30 -4.95 -6.93
C VAL A 123 -4.29 -3.84 -6.66
N VAL A 124 -4.77 -2.61 -6.47
CA VAL A 124 -3.96 -1.44 -6.08
C VAL A 124 -4.27 -1.08 -4.63
N GLU A 125 -3.22 -0.93 -3.82
CA GLU A 125 -3.31 -0.53 -2.42
C GLU A 125 -2.40 0.67 -2.13
N ASP A 126 -2.74 1.49 -1.16
CA ASP A 126 -1.89 2.62 -0.74
C ASP A 126 -0.86 2.20 0.31
N LEU A 127 -1.23 1.32 1.23
CA LEU A 127 -0.38 0.92 2.35
C LEU A 127 -0.72 -0.49 2.85
N ILE A 128 0.29 -1.33 2.97
CA ILE A 128 0.19 -2.64 3.62
C ILE A 128 0.75 -2.57 5.05
N SER A 129 -0.13 -2.76 6.03
CA SER A 129 0.24 -2.98 7.43
C SER A 129 0.26 -4.48 7.73
N THR A 130 -0.79 -5.02 8.33
CA THR A 130 -0.94 -6.47 8.57
C THR A 130 -1.52 -7.24 7.37
N GLY A 131 -1.96 -6.54 6.32
CA GLY A 131 -2.54 -7.14 5.12
C GLY A 131 -4.02 -7.51 5.21
N GLY A 132 -4.61 -7.46 6.40
CA GLY A 132 -5.97 -7.98 6.59
C GLY A 132 -7.07 -7.28 5.77
N SER A 133 -7.04 -5.95 5.63
CA SER A 133 -8.00 -5.21 4.79
C SER A 133 -7.79 -5.50 3.31
N SER A 134 -6.55 -5.53 2.89
CA SER A 134 -6.16 -5.74 1.49
C SER A 134 -6.53 -7.15 1.02
N LEU A 135 -6.31 -8.18 1.85
CA LEU A 135 -6.68 -9.55 1.53
C LEU A 135 -8.20 -9.79 1.57
N LYS A 136 -8.95 -9.06 2.42
CA LYS A 136 -10.42 -9.05 2.35
C LYS A 136 -10.94 -8.53 1.01
N ALA A 137 -10.27 -7.54 0.43
CA ALA A 137 -10.62 -7.05 -0.91
C ALA A 137 -10.35 -8.11 -1.99
N VAL A 138 -9.24 -8.83 -1.89
CA VAL A 138 -8.92 -9.98 -2.76
C VAL A 138 -10.00 -11.06 -2.66
N ASP A 139 -10.41 -11.41 -1.44
CA ASP A 139 -11.45 -12.42 -1.22
C ASP A 139 -12.80 -11.99 -1.80
N ALA A 140 -13.15 -10.71 -1.69
CA ALA A 140 -14.38 -10.17 -2.27
C ALA A 140 -14.37 -10.27 -3.80
N LEU A 141 -13.25 -9.96 -4.45
CA LEU A 141 -13.09 -10.09 -5.90
C LEU A 141 -13.17 -11.55 -6.35
N ARG A 142 -12.48 -12.45 -5.67
CA ARG A 142 -12.53 -13.90 -5.95
C ARG A 142 -13.93 -14.48 -5.78
N LYS A 143 -14.66 -14.08 -4.73
CA LYS A 143 -16.07 -14.48 -4.50
C LYS A 143 -17.01 -13.94 -5.58
N ALA A 144 -16.67 -12.83 -6.20
CA ALA A 144 -17.42 -12.27 -7.33
C ALA A 144 -17.07 -12.93 -8.68
N GLY A 145 -16.19 -13.96 -8.69
CA GLY A 145 -15.83 -14.70 -9.89
C GLY A 145 -14.64 -14.13 -10.66
N PHE A 146 -13.91 -13.15 -10.12
CA PHE A 146 -12.73 -12.60 -10.76
C PHE A 146 -11.45 -13.36 -10.39
N GLU A 147 -10.53 -13.48 -11.34
CA GLU A 147 -9.19 -13.97 -11.08
C GLU A 147 -8.32 -12.82 -10.56
N VAL A 148 -7.82 -12.89 -9.32
CA VAL A 148 -6.87 -11.92 -8.78
C VAL A 148 -5.46 -12.39 -9.09
N VAL A 149 -4.77 -11.67 -10.00
CA VAL A 149 -3.42 -12.02 -10.48
C VAL A 149 -2.32 -11.56 -9.51
N GLY A 150 -2.58 -10.52 -8.72
CA GLY A 150 -1.67 -10.02 -7.71
C GLY A 150 -2.05 -8.65 -7.18
N MET A 151 -1.11 -8.03 -6.45
CA MET A 151 -1.31 -6.72 -5.84
C MET A 151 -0.07 -5.85 -6.01
N VAL A 152 -0.29 -4.57 -6.35
CA VAL A 152 0.72 -3.52 -6.28
C VAL A 152 0.35 -2.53 -5.18
N ALA A 153 1.32 -2.07 -4.39
CA ALA A 153 1.07 -1.09 -3.34
C ALA A 153 2.14 0.00 -3.30
N SER A 154 1.78 1.19 -2.85
CA SER A 154 2.73 2.28 -2.71
C SER A 154 3.75 1.99 -1.61
N TYR A 155 3.32 1.41 -0.49
CA TYR A 155 4.17 1.21 0.69
C TYR A 155 3.79 -0.05 1.47
N THR A 156 4.79 -0.68 2.10
CA THR A 156 4.58 -1.73 3.11
C THR A 156 5.45 -1.52 4.35
N TYR A 157 4.89 -1.83 5.52
CA TYR A 157 5.69 -1.98 6.76
C TYR A 157 6.56 -3.25 6.75
N GLY A 158 6.26 -4.22 5.88
CA GLY A 158 6.96 -5.50 5.81
C GLY A 158 6.88 -6.30 7.11
N PHE A 159 5.73 -6.26 7.79
CA PHE A 159 5.53 -7.09 8.97
C PHE A 159 5.48 -8.57 8.59
N PRO A 160 6.15 -9.47 9.35
CA PRO A 160 6.14 -10.91 9.06
C PRO A 160 4.74 -11.50 8.95
N ILE A 161 3.79 -11.00 9.75
CA ILE A 161 2.39 -11.42 9.70
C ILE A 161 1.73 -11.09 8.36
N ALA A 162 2.08 -9.95 7.75
CA ALA A 162 1.56 -9.60 6.43
C ALA A 162 2.17 -10.50 5.35
N GLU A 163 3.48 -10.70 5.38
CA GLU A 163 4.18 -11.58 4.42
C GLU A 163 3.63 -13.01 4.45
N GLN A 164 3.38 -13.54 5.64
CA GLN A 164 2.76 -14.85 5.81
C GLN A 164 1.34 -14.88 5.25
N ALA A 165 0.50 -13.90 5.59
CA ALA A 165 -0.88 -13.82 5.13
C ALA A 165 -0.99 -13.73 3.61
N PHE A 166 -0.13 -12.92 2.95
CA PHE A 166 -0.08 -12.82 1.49
C PHE A 166 0.36 -14.13 0.83
N ARG A 167 1.34 -14.83 1.43
CA ARG A 167 1.79 -16.14 0.97
C ARG A 167 0.70 -17.20 1.07
N GLU A 168 0.01 -17.28 2.22
CA GLU A 168 -1.11 -18.19 2.45
C GLU A 168 -2.29 -17.93 1.52
N ALA A 169 -2.57 -16.65 1.22
CA ALA A 169 -3.59 -16.25 0.27
C ALA A 169 -3.20 -16.48 -1.20
N GLY A 170 -1.95 -16.85 -1.48
CA GLY A 170 -1.44 -17.00 -2.85
C GLY A 170 -1.48 -15.69 -3.64
N VAL A 171 -1.20 -14.55 -2.99
CA VAL A 171 -1.20 -13.23 -3.62
C VAL A 171 0.22 -12.68 -3.67
N ARG A 172 0.76 -12.52 -4.87
CA ARG A 172 2.03 -11.82 -5.07
C ARG A 172 1.85 -10.33 -4.82
N LEU A 173 2.67 -9.77 -3.92
CA LEU A 173 2.69 -8.34 -3.60
C LEU A 173 3.97 -7.69 -4.16
N VAL A 174 3.80 -6.56 -4.86
CA VAL A 174 4.91 -5.69 -5.30
C VAL A 174 4.70 -4.30 -4.73
N THR A 175 5.74 -3.68 -4.16
CA THR A 175 5.64 -2.37 -3.50
C THR A 175 6.66 -1.39 -4.02
N LEU A 176 6.28 -0.10 -4.16
CA LEU A 176 7.17 0.95 -4.62
C LEU A 176 8.23 1.34 -3.59
N THR A 177 7.92 1.19 -2.30
CA THR A 177 8.90 1.30 -1.22
C THR A 177 8.43 0.54 0.01
N ASP A 178 9.27 0.47 1.02
CA ASP A 178 9.02 -0.26 2.25
C ASP A 178 9.66 0.45 3.46
N TYR A 179 9.41 -0.11 4.64
CA TYR A 179 9.89 0.40 5.91
C TYR A 179 11.41 0.56 5.97
N GLU A 180 12.16 -0.44 5.50
CA GLU A 180 13.62 -0.44 5.58
C GLU A 180 14.24 0.69 4.74
N HIS A 181 13.72 0.89 3.53
CA HIS A 181 14.19 1.97 2.65
C HIS A 181 13.86 3.36 3.20
N VAL A 182 12.70 3.50 3.87
CA VAL A 182 12.32 4.76 4.52
C VAL A 182 13.22 5.06 5.71
N VAL A 183 13.50 4.08 6.58
CA VAL A 183 14.39 4.26 7.74
C VAL A 183 15.82 4.56 7.27
N ALA A 184 16.32 3.82 6.29
CA ALA A 184 17.64 4.06 5.71
C ALA A 184 17.74 5.48 5.11
N GLN A 185 16.75 5.89 4.33
CA GLN A 185 16.72 7.23 3.73
C GLN A 185 16.60 8.35 4.77
N ALA A 186 15.81 8.14 5.83
CA ALA A 186 15.69 9.10 6.93
C ALA A 186 17.00 9.29 7.69
N ARG A 187 17.76 8.19 7.90
CA ARG A 187 19.10 8.22 8.49
C ARG A 187 20.09 8.96 7.58
N GLU A 188 20.16 8.58 6.30
CA GLU A 188 21.08 9.17 5.32
C GLU A 188 20.89 10.70 5.17
N THR A 189 19.66 11.18 5.30
CA THR A 189 19.33 12.61 5.18
C THR A 189 19.38 13.37 6.49
N GLY A 190 19.69 12.72 7.62
CA GLY A 190 19.69 13.34 8.95
C GLY A 190 18.29 13.69 9.46
N TYR A 191 17.23 13.09 8.89
CA TYR A 191 15.85 13.25 9.37
C TYR A 191 15.66 12.61 10.75
N ILE A 192 16.39 11.51 11.02
CA ILE A 192 16.52 10.84 12.30
C ILE A 192 18.00 10.66 12.66
N LYS A 193 18.28 10.46 13.94
CA LYS A 193 19.61 10.15 14.42
C LYS A 193 19.91 8.65 14.32
N GLU A 194 21.18 8.26 14.41
CA GLU A 194 21.59 6.85 14.40
C GLU A 194 20.95 6.04 15.55
N GLU A 195 20.87 6.63 16.74
CA GLU A 195 20.22 6.02 17.92
C GLU A 195 18.72 5.75 17.74
N ASP A 196 18.04 6.51 16.88
CA ASP A 196 16.61 6.32 16.57
C ASP A 196 16.35 5.06 15.75
N VAL A 197 17.33 4.62 14.96
CA VAL A 197 17.21 3.45 14.08
C VAL A 197 16.94 2.20 14.91
N GLU A 198 17.63 2.01 16.03
CA GLU A 198 17.42 0.87 16.91
C GLU A 198 16.01 0.86 17.51
N VAL A 199 15.51 2.03 17.90
CA VAL A 199 14.14 2.20 18.42
C VAL A 199 13.11 1.83 17.38
N LEU A 200 13.31 2.27 16.13
CA LEU A 200 12.44 1.96 15.01
C LEU A 200 12.42 0.46 14.69
N HIS A 201 13.59 -0.19 14.66
CA HIS A 201 13.67 -1.63 14.44
C HIS A 201 13.05 -2.43 15.59
N ALA A 202 13.26 -2.01 16.85
CA ALA A 202 12.61 -2.64 17.99
C ALA A 202 11.10 -2.56 17.94
N TRP A 203 10.55 -1.41 17.52
CA TRP A 203 9.11 -1.26 17.30
C TRP A 203 8.59 -2.19 16.20
N ARG A 204 9.26 -2.23 15.04
CA ARG A 204 8.82 -3.04 13.90
C ARG A 204 8.78 -4.53 14.21
N LYS A 205 9.67 -4.99 15.10
CA LYS A 205 9.74 -6.40 15.52
C LYS A 205 8.48 -6.84 16.24
N ASP A 206 7.93 -5.99 17.12
CA ASP A 206 6.68 -6.25 17.84
C ASP A 206 5.91 -4.95 18.15
N PRO A 207 5.18 -4.41 17.18
CA PRO A 207 4.47 -3.15 17.35
C PRO A 207 3.32 -3.24 18.35
N ALA A 208 2.80 -4.44 18.63
CA ALA A 208 1.65 -4.65 19.52
C ALA A 208 2.01 -4.48 21.01
N ILE A 209 3.24 -4.72 21.40
CA ILE A 209 3.69 -4.63 22.79
C ILE A 209 4.67 -3.49 23.05
N TRP A 210 5.15 -2.82 22.01
CA TRP A 210 6.11 -1.74 22.12
C TRP A 210 5.55 -0.54 22.90
N LYS A 211 6.21 -0.13 23.97
CA LYS A 211 5.81 0.98 24.87
C LYS A 211 4.34 0.89 25.35
N LYS A 212 3.88 -0.31 25.67
CA LYS A 212 2.63 -0.51 26.43
C LYS A 212 2.74 0.06 27.82
#